data_3220f31fc4e0bd780fbc9553bf0a1767
#
_entry.id   3220f31fc4e0bd780fbc9553bf0a1767
#
_cell.length_a   1.000
_cell.length_b   1.000
_cell.length_c   1.000
_cell.angle_alpha   90.00
_cell.angle_beta   90.00
_cell.angle_gamma   90.00
#
_symmetry.space_group_name_H-M   'P 1'
#
loop_
_entity.id
_entity.type
_entity.pdbx_description
1 polymer ?
#
loop_
_entity_poly.entity_id
_entity_poly.type
_entity_poly.pdbx_seq_one_letter_code
_entity_poly.pdbx_strand_id
1 'polypeptide(L)'
;MGLKILHSADWHLDSPFAGFSEQQRIVLKQEQRKIPGKVAQLARRENCDLVLLAGDIFDGEATRDSMDILKKALAECGVPVFISPGNHDFCAPGSPWLEERWPENVHVFTGGMESVSLPALDARVYGAGYQSMDCGPLLEGFRAEGRETYQIAVLHGDPTQKNSPYCPITAAQVRSSGLGYLALGHIHKAGAFHAGDTLSAWPGCPMGRGWDETGEKGVCVVTLEKEAQVRAVTLDTLRFFDLKVDVGDDAAASLEAVLPPAGSRDFYRVTLTGYGQTDTAALKRRFAKVPNLELRDETEQPVDPWADAGEDTLEGVYFHLLREIMEANPDHRDTIQLAAEISRKLLEGREVILP
;
A
#
# COMPACT_ATOMS: atom_id res chain seq x y z
N MET A 1 1.92 -2.37 -34.12
CA MET A 1 2.52 -2.38 -32.76
C MET A 1 1.45 -1.85 -31.83
N GLY A 2 1.31 -2.46 -30.66
CA GLY A 2 0.35 -1.99 -29.67
C GLY A 2 0.83 -0.70 -29.01
N LEU A 3 -0.10 0.10 -28.48
CA LEU A 3 0.21 1.30 -27.71
C LEU A 3 0.65 0.91 -26.30
N LYS A 4 1.79 1.42 -25.83
CA LYS A 4 2.35 1.09 -24.54
C LYS A 4 2.30 2.28 -23.58
N ILE A 5 1.70 2.07 -22.42
CA ILE A 5 1.37 3.10 -21.43
C ILE A 5 2.07 2.80 -20.11
N LEU A 6 2.67 3.80 -19.50
CA LEU A 6 2.99 3.74 -18.09
C LEU A 6 1.86 4.40 -17.29
N HIS A 7 1.28 3.70 -16.33
CA HIS A 7 0.21 4.20 -15.47
C HIS A 7 0.65 4.16 -14.01
N SER A 8 0.60 5.31 -13.35
CA SER A 8 0.90 5.49 -11.94
C SER A 8 -0.13 6.41 -11.26
N ALA A 9 -0.24 6.33 -9.94
CA ALA A 9 -1.16 7.13 -9.13
C ALA A 9 -0.69 7.19 -7.66
N ASP A 10 -1.35 7.98 -6.85
CA ASP A 10 -1.26 7.96 -5.38
C ASP A 10 0.18 8.11 -4.85
N TRP A 11 0.90 9.11 -5.37
CA TRP A 11 2.28 9.39 -4.95
C TRP A 11 2.35 10.10 -3.60
N HIS A 12 1.36 10.94 -3.33
CA HIS A 12 1.23 11.74 -2.13
C HIS A 12 2.53 12.44 -1.72
N LEU A 13 3.20 13.09 -2.68
CA LEU A 13 4.40 13.87 -2.42
C LEU A 13 4.11 14.87 -1.28
N ASP A 14 5.13 15.11 -0.47
CA ASP A 14 5.08 15.96 0.71
C ASP A 14 4.20 15.45 1.87
N SER A 15 3.85 14.14 1.90
CA SER A 15 3.17 13.52 3.04
C SER A 15 3.85 13.87 4.37
N PRO A 16 3.09 14.17 5.43
CA PRO A 16 3.63 14.61 6.71
C PRO A 16 4.36 13.51 7.48
N PHE A 17 4.04 12.22 7.23
CA PHE A 17 4.57 11.05 7.96
C PHE A 17 4.49 11.21 9.48
N ALA A 18 3.35 11.70 9.99
CA ALA A 18 3.17 12.11 11.38
C ALA A 18 3.44 11.00 12.42
N GLY A 19 3.28 9.73 12.05
CA GLY A 19 3.52 8.58 12.92
C GLY A 19 4.99 8.18 13.11
N PHE A 20 5.95 8.92 12.51
CA PHE A 20 7.37 8.59 12.51
C PHE A 20 8.22 9.64 13.20
N SER A 21 9.40 9.24 13.72
CA SER A 21 10.38 10.16 14.30
C SER A 21 10.88 11.17 13.25
N GLU A 22 11.44 12.29 13.70
CA GLU A 22 11.97 13.32 12.78
C GLU A 22 13.00 12.76 11.80
N GLN A 23 13.92 11.93 12.27
CA GLN A 23 14.93 11.30 11.41
C GLN A 23 14.30 10.37 10.37
N GLN A 24 13.31 9.57 10.76
CA GLN A 24 12.58 8.70 9.85
C GLN A 24 11.77 9.50 8.82
N ARG A 25 11.12 10.60 9.22
CA ARG A 25 10.39 11.48 8.30
C ARG A 25 11.31 12.10 7.24
N ILE A 26 12.52 12.47 7.59
CA ILE A 26 13.52 12.97 6.63
C ILE A 26 13.82 11.90 5.58
N VAL A 27 14.09 10.67 6.00
CA VAL A 27 14.36 9.54 5.09
C VAL A 27 13.16 9.26 4.19
N LEU A 28 11.95 9.17 4.75
CA LEU A 28 10.72 8.91 4.02
C LEU A 28 10.46 9.98 2.95
N LYS A 29 10.58 11.26 3.30
CA LYS A 29 10.42 12.36 2.33
C LYS A 29 11.46 12.35 1.23
N GLN A 30 12.71 12.04 1.57
CA GLN A 30 13.78 11.91 0.55
C GLN A 30 13.53 10.76 -0.42
N GLU A 31 13.06 9.61 0.05
CA GLU A 31 12.71 8.47 -0.82
C GLU A 31 11.49 8.78 -1.68
N GLN A 32 10.46 9.39 -1.11
CA GLN A 32 9.25 9.80 -1.82
C GLN A 32 9.57 10.77 -2.98
N ARG A 33 10.44 11.75 -2.77
CA ARG A 33 10.89 12.70 -3.80
C ARG A 33 11.67 12.06 -4.96
N LYS A 34 12.08 10.79 -4.82
CA LYS A 34 12.70 10.04 -5.93
C LYS A 34 11.69 9.41 -6.88
N ILE A 35 10.41 9.29 -6.46
CA ILE A 35 9.35 8.65 -7.25
C ILE A 35 9.22 9.26 -8.65
N PRO A 36 9.09 10.59 -8.84
CA PRO A 36 8.95 11.16 -10.16
C PRO A 36 10.08 10.75 -11.13
N GLY A 37 11.33 10.82 -10.67
CA GLY A 37 12.48 10.42 -11.47
C GLY A 37 12.51 8.93 -11.81
N LYS A 38 12.11 8.06 -10.88
CA LYS A 38 12.02 6.62 -11.11
C LYS A 38 10.92 6.26 -12.11
N VAL A 39 9.78 6.94 -12.04
CA VAL A 39 8.68 6.78 -12.99
C VAL A 39 9.11 7.23 -14.40
N ALA A 40 9.74 8.40 -14.54
CA ALA A 40 10.25 8.89 -15.81
C ALA A 40 11.31 7.95 -16.40
N GLN A 41 12.24 7.46 -15.58
CA GLN A 41 13.25 6.50 -16.02
C GLN A 41 12.62 5.18 -16.49
N LEU A 42 11.61 4.69 -15.77
CA LEU A 42 10.90 3.47 -16.12
C LEU A 42 10.14 3.63 -17.44
N ALA A 43 9.44 4.76 -17.65
CA ALA A 43 8.73 5.05 -18.90
C ALA A 43 9.68 4.97 -20.12
N ARG A 44 10.86 5.55 -20.01
CA ARG A 44 11.91 5.47 -21.06
C ARG A 44 12.44 4.05 -21.24
N ARG A 45 12.77 3.35 -20.14
CA ARG A 45 13.30 1.98 -20.18
C ARG A 45 12.34 0.99 -20.81
N GLU A 46 11.06 1.14 -20.53
CA GLU A 46 9.98 0.31 -21.06
C GLU A 46 9.57 0.74 -22.49
N ASN A 47 10.10 1.85 -23.02
CA ASN A 47 9.69 2.46 -24.29
C ASN A 47 8.17 2.71 -24.32
N CYS A 48 7.64 3.35 -23.29
CA CYS A 48 6.23 3.72 -23.26
C CYS A 48 5.96 4.87 -24.23
N ASP A 49 4.80 4.85 -24.88
CA ASP A 49 4.35 5.87 -25.83
C ASP A 49 3.68 7.06 -25.11
N LEU A 50 3.13 6.82 -23.91
CA LEU A 50 2.56 7.86 -23.05
C LEU A 50 2.57 7.45 -21.57
N VAL A 51 2.36 8.44 -20.68
CA VAL A 51 2.28 8.28 -19.24
C VAL A 51 0.94 8.80 -18.73
N LEU A 52 0.27 8.04 -17.87
CA LEU A 52 -0.95 8.43 -17.20
C LEU A 52 -0.72 8.50 -15.70
N LEU A 53 -1.06 9.64 -15.09
CA LEU A 53 -0.99 9.89 -13.66
C LEU A 53 -2.41 10.11 -13.13
N ALA A 54 -2.93 9.11 -12.43
CA ALA A 54 -4.33 9.07 -12.03
C ALA A 54 -4.58 9.64 -10.61
N GLY A 55 -4.03 10.82 -10.34
CA GLY A 55 -4.32 11.66 -9.17
C GLY A 55 -3.54 11.36 -7.91
N ASP A 56 -3.78 12.19 -6.91
CA ASP A 56 -3.12 12.18 -5.61
C ASP A 56 -1.59 12.20 -5.74
N ILE A 57 -1.09 13.09 -6.60
CA ILE A 57 0.36 13.29 -6.79
C ILE A 57 0.95 14.01 -5.59
N PHE A 58 0.20 14.94 -4.98
CA PHE A 58 0.57 15.63 -3.74
C PHE A 58 -0.37 15.24 -2.59
N ASP A 59 0.14 15.31 -1.36
CA ASP A 59 -0.66 15.13 -0.14
C ASP A 59 -1.03 16.51 0.44
N GLY A 60 -1.90 17.24 -0.26
CA GLY A 60 -2.26 18.62 0.03
C GLY A 60 -1.33 19.63 -0.64
N GLU A 61 -0.79 20.57 0.14
CA GLU A 61 0.08 21.64 -0.39
C GLU A 61 1.43 21.11 -0.89
N ALA A 62 1.72 21.39 -2.16
CA ALA A 62 2.99 21.04 -2.77
C ALA A 62 4.11 21.98 -2.33
N THR A 63 5.24 21.44 -1.89
CA THR A 63 6.44 22.26 -1.67
C THR A 63 7.09 22.65 -3.01
N ARG A 64 7.80 23.80 -3.02
CA ARG A 64 8.50 24.25 -4.24
C ARG A 64 9.49 23.21 -4.75
N ASP A 65 10.24 22.57 -3.84
CA ASP A 65 11.21 21.54 -4.18
C ASP A 65 10.56 20.34 -4.86
N SER A 66 9.44 19.84 -4.30
CA SER A 66 8.71 18.71 -4.88
C SER A 66 8.10 19.06 -6.24
N MET A 67 7.63 20.30 -6.40
CA MET A 67 7.13 20.81 -7.67
C MET A 67 8.23 20.83 -8.74
N ASP A 68 9.40 21.39 -8.44
CA ASP A 68 10.51 21.48 -9.36
C ASP A 68 11.03 20.08 -9.77
N ILE A 69 11.11 19.15 -8.80
CA ILE A 69 11.46 17.74 -9.05
C ILE A 69 10.42 17.08 -9.96
N LEU A 70 9.12 17.27 -9.70
CA LEU A 70 8.05 16.71 -10.51
C LEU A 70 8.12 17.22 -11.95
N LYS A 71 8.13 18.56 -12.15
CA LYS A 71 8.17 19.18 -13.48
C LYS A 71 9.37 18.70 -14.30
N LYS A 72 10.56 18.65 -13.67
CA LYS A 72 11.76 18.13 -14.30
C LYS A 72 11.59 16.68 -14.75
N ALA A 73 11.12 15.82 -13.87
CA ALA A 73 10.94 14.39 -14.16
C ALA A 73 9.92 14.17 -15.29
N LEU A 74 8.80 14.91 -15.28
CA LEU A 74 7.77 14.80 -16.31
C LEU A 74 8.28 15.28 -17.69
N ALA A 75 9.06 16.36 -17.74
CA ALA A 75 9.73 16.77 -18.97
C ALA A 75 10.70 15.70 -19.50
N GLU A 76 11.42 15.03 -18.60
CA GLU A 76 12.36 13.95 -18.92
C GLU A 76 11.69 12.65 -19.40
N CYS A 77 10.36 12.49 -19.24
CA CYS A 77 9.64 11.35 -19.81
C CYS A 77 9.81 11.28 -21.34
N GLY A 78 9.85 12.43 -22.00
CA GLY A 78 10.04 12.55 -23.46
C GLY A 78 8.83 12.08 -24.28
N VAL A 79 7.72 11.76 -23.64
CA VAL A 79 6.43 11.34 -24.22
C VAL A 79 5.29 12.13 -23.59
N PRO A 80 4.10 12.17 -24.20
CA PRO A 80 2.94 12.82 -23.60
C PRO A 80 2.63 12.28 -22.21
N VAL A 81 2.35 13.17 -21.26
CA VAL A 81 1.95 12.86 -19.88
C VAL A 81 0.59 13.47 -19.61
N PHE A 82 -0.33 12.69 -19.11
CA PHE A 82 -1.68 13.13 -18.73
C PHE A 82 -1.90 12.96 -17.23
N ILE A 83 -2.37 14.02 -16.58
CA ILE A 83 -2.61 14.06 -15.14
C ILE A 83 -4.08 14.36 -14.88
N SER A 84 -4.72 13.52 -14.06
CA SER A 84 -6.07 13.75 -13.53
C SER A 84 -5.93 13.97 -12.02
N PRO A 85 -5.94 15.23 -11.52
CA PRO A 85 -5.84 15.51 -10.09
C PRO A 85 -6.90 14.80 -9.25
N GLY A 86 -6.51 14.35 -8.05
CA GLY A 86 -7.35 13.57 -7.14
C GLY A 86 -7.94 14.39 -6.00
N ASN A 87 -8.36 13.71 -4.93
CA ASN A 87 -9.03 14.34 -3.81
C ASN A 87 -8.05 14.99 -2.82
N HIS A 88 -6.79 14.56 -2.76
CA HIS A 88 -5.78 15.22 -1.93
C HIS A 88 -5.17 16.46 -2.60
N ASP A 89 -5.19 16.53 -3.91
CA ASP A 89 -4.55 17.59 -4.69
C ASP A 89 -5.49 18.24 -5.72
N PHE A 90 -6.78 18.39 -5.38
CA PHE A 90 -7.81 18.91 -6.28
C PHE A 90 -7.54 20.33 -6.81
N CYS A 91 -8.19 20.65 -7.94
CA CYS A 91 -8.06 21.92 -8.66
C CYS A 91 -8.82 23.07 -7.98
N ALA A 92 -8.35 23.53 -6.82
CA ALA A 92 -8.85 24.73 -6.15
C ALA A 92 -8.08 25.98 -6.62
N PRO A 93 -8.62 27.19 -6.46
CA PRO A 93 -7.84 28.41 -6.59
C PRO A 93 -6.58 28.36 -5.73
N GLY A 94 -5.43 28.66 -6.30
CA GLY A 94 -4.12 28.51 -5.64
C GLY A 94 -3.48 27.13 -5.80
N SER A 95 -4.18 26.16 -6.37
CA SER A 95 -3.57 24.85 -6.61
C SER A 95 -2.51 24.91 -7.70
N PRO A 96 -1.43 24.11 -7.59
CA PRO A 96 -0.38 24.08 -8.59
C PRO A 96 -0.88 23.64 -9.98
N TRP A 97 -1.97 22.88 -10.02
CA TRP A 97 -2.57 22.43 -11.28
C TRP A 97 -3.09 23.59 -12.15
N LEU A 98 -3.55 24.68 -11.52
CA LEU A 98 -4.10 25.86 -12.17
C LEU A 98 -3.07 26.98 -12.35
N GLU A 99 -2.10 27.10 -11.45
CA GLU A 99 -1.22 28.27 -11.42
C GLU A 99 0.17 28.03 -11.99
N GLU A 100 0.62 26.78 -12.01
CA GLU A 100 1.95 26.45 -12.50
C GLU A 100 2.00 26.26 -14.02
N ARG A 101 3.08 26.73 -14.64
CA ARG A 101 3.36 26.39 -16.04
C ARG A 101 3.99 24.99 -16.13
N TRP A 102 3.28 24.09 -16.77
CA TRP A 102 3.71 22.71 -16.99
C TRP A 102 4.63 22.59 -18.23
N PRO A 103 5.47 21.54 -18.32
CA PRO A 103 6.22 21.22 -19.55
C PRO A 103 5.28 20.97 -20.74
N GLU A 104 5.77 21.21 -21.96
CA GLU A 104 4.94 21.12 -23.18
C GLU A 104 4.34 19.72 -23.43
N ASN A 105 5.00 18.68 -22.94
CA ASN A 105 4.52 17.31 -23.04
C ASN A 105 3.51 16.92 -21.94
N VAL A 106 3.18 17.82 -21.01
CA VAL A 106 2.29 17.54 -19.89
C VAL A 106 0.94 18.23 -20.08
N HIS A 107 -0.13 17.45 -20.04
CA HIS A 107 -1.51 17.93 -20.00
C HIS A 107 -2.14 17.58 -18.65
N VAL A 108 -2.68 18.57 -17.97
CA VAL A 108 -3.41 18.41 -16.71
C VAL A 108 -4.88 18.65 -16.97
N PHE A 109 -5.72 17.68 -16.65
CA PHE A 109 -7.16 17.82 -16.70
C PHE A 109 -7.65 18.60 -15.47
N THR A 110 -7.98 19.85 -15.65
CA THR A 110 -8.32 20.74 -14.53
C THR A 110 -9.80 21.00 -14.34
N GLY A 111 -10.64 20.39 -15.15
CA GLY A 111 -12.10 20.60 -15.15
C GLY A 111 -12.89 19.29 -15.17
N GLY A 112 -14.12 19.38 -15.68
CA GLY A 112 -14.93 18.20 -15.98
C GLY A 112 -14.34 17.35 -17.09
N MET A 113 -15.08 16.30 -17.51
CA MET A 113 -14.59 15.39 -18.57
C MET A 113 -14.28 16.13 -19.87
N GLU A 114 -13.01 16.05 -20.26
CA GLU A 114 -12.51 16.58 -21.55
C GLU A 114 -11.61 15.54 -22.24
N SER A 115 -11.16 15.81 -23.45
CA SER A 115 -10.28 14.86 -24.16
C SER A 115 -9.23 15.53 -25.00
N VAL A 116 -8.10 14.84 -25.17
CA VAL A 116 -6.98 15.22 -26.03
C VAL A 116 -6.76 14.14 -27.07
N SER A 117 -6.77 14.51 -28.36
CA SER A 117 -6.43 13.61 -29.46
C SER A 117 -4.91 13.56 -29.65
N LEU A 118 -4.38 12.37 -29.86
CA LEU A 118 -2.98 12.08 -30.17
C LEU A 118 -2.90 11.39 -31.54
N PRO A 119 -3.01 12.13 -32.66
CA PRO A 119 -3.09 11.53 -33.99
C PRO A 119 -1.89 10.64 -34.35
N ALA A 120 -0.70 10.99 -33.88
CA ALA A 120 0.51 10.21 -34.11
C ALA A 120 0.48 8.81 -33.47
N LEU A 121 -0.33 8.62 -32.44
CA LEU A 121 -0.51 7.37 -31.70
C LEU A 121 -1.84 6.69 -32.02
N ASP A 122 -2.69 7.30 -32.86
CA ASP A 122 -4.07 6.88 -33.11
C ASP A 122 -4.83 6.68 -31.79
N ALA A 123 -4.63 7.58 -30.84
CA ALA A 123 -5.14 7.51 -29.48
C ALA A 123 -5.88 8.80 -29.07
N ARG A 124 -6.91 8.65 -28.23
CA ARG A 124 -7.58 9.75 -27.53
C ARG A 124 -7.57 9.49 -26.04
N VAL A 125 -7.14 10.49 -25.28
CA VAL A 125 -7.10 10.44 -23.82
C VAL A 125 -8.16 11.35 -23.25
N TYR A 126 -9.06 10.78 -22.44
CA TYR A 126 -10.09 11.47 -21.68
C TYR A 126 -9.64 11.61 -20.24
N GLY A 127 -10.04 12.68 -19.58
CA GLY A 127 -9.74 12.89 -18.17
C GLY A 127 -10.58 13.99 -17.57
N ALA A 128 -10.53 14.08 -16.25
CA ALA A 128 -11.15 15.14 -15.45
C ALA A 128 -10.33 15.34 -14.19
N GLY A 129 -10.31 16.56 -13.64
CA GLY A 129 -9.68 16.85 -12.36
C GLY A 129 -10.71 17.12 -11.27
N TYR A 130 -10.48 16.64 -10.07
CA TYR A 130 -11.31 16.99 -8.92
C TYR A 130 -11.30 18.49 -8.67
N GLN A 131 -12.46 19.04 -8.31
CA GLN A 131 -12.66 20.46 -7.99
C GLN A 131 -12.76 20.71 -6.47
N SER A 132 -12.93 19.64 -5.71
CA SER A 132 -13.05 19.61 -4.26
C SER A 132 -12.61 18.22 -3.78
N MET A 133 -12.57 18.03 -2.46
CA MET A 133 -12.26 16.72 -1.87
C MET A 133 -13.24 15.62 -2.33
N ASP A 134 -14.48 15.97 -2.62
CA ASP A 134 -15.51 15.04 -3.09
C ASP A 134 -15.71 15.19 -4.60
N CYS A 135 -16.02 14.10 -5.30
CA CYS A 135 -16.32 14.07 -6.71
C CYS A 135 -17.43 13.08 -7.02
N GLY A 136 -18.45 13.52 -7.76
CA GLY A 136 -19.51 12.67 -8.24
C GLY A 136 -19.05 11.68 -9.33
N PRO A 137 -19.95 10.80 -9.80
CA PRO A 137 -19.62 9.74 -10.76
C PRO A 137 -19.33 10.30 -12.17
N LEU A 138 -18.08 10.54 -12.50
CA LEU A 138 -17.62 11.12 -13.78
C LEU A 138 -17.94 10.26 -15.01
N LEU A 139 -18.13 8.94 -14.86
CA LEU A 139 -18.51 8.04 -15.95
C LEU A 139 -20.02 7.87 -16.10
N GLU A 140 -20.85 8.58 -15.33
CA GLU A 140 -22.30 8.52 -15.51
C GLU A 140 -22.71 9.15 -16.84
N GLY A 141 -23.29 8.34 -17.72
CA GLY A 141 -23.67 8.76 -19.09
C GLY A 141 -22.51 9.02 -20.05
N PHE A 142 -21.26 8.84 -19.60
CA PHE A 142 -20.09 9.04 -20.45
C PHE A 142 -19.99 7.98 -21.55
N ARG A 143 -19.63 8.45 -22.77
CA ARG A 143 -19.24 7.60 -23.90
C ARG A 143 -18.07 8.24 -24.63
N ALA A 144 -17.11 7.42 -25.01
CA ALA A 144 -16.01 7.85 -25.86
C ALA A 144 -16.52 8.17 -27.28
N GLU A 145 -16.20 9.34 -27.80
CA GLU A 145 -16.72 9.85 -29.08
C GLU A 145 -15.61 9.95 -30.17
N GLY A 146 -14.37 9.60 -29.83
CA GLY A 146 -13.25 9.65 -30.74
C GLY A 146 -13.32 8.61 -31.86
N ARG A 147 -12.61 8.88 -32.97
CA ARG A 147 -12.41 7.93 -34.08
C ARG A 147 -11.12 7.16 -33.97
N GLU A 148 -10.27 7.57 -33.05
CA GLU A 148 -8.97 6.97 -32.79
C GLU A 148 -9.16 5.53 -32.29
N THR A 149 -8.26 4.65 -32.69
CA THR A 149 -8.30 3.22 -32.31
C THR A 149 -8.23 3.02 -30.79
N TYR A 150 -7.39 3.82 -30.12
CA TYR A 150 -7.21 3.68 -28.68
C TYR A 150 -7.99 4.76 -27.92
N GLN A 151 -9.09 4.37 -27.30
CA GLN A 151 -9.91 5.22 -26.44
C GLN A 151 -9.50 4.96 -24.97
N ILE A 152 -8.90 5.94 -24.32
CA ILE A 152 -8.26 5.79 -23.02
C ILE A 152 -8.80 6.85 -22.07
N ALA A 153 -9.11 6.49 -20.82
CA ALA A 153 -9.38 7.51 -19.81
C ALA A 153 -8.41 7.39 -18.64
N VAL A 154 -8.08 8.55 -18.04
CA VAL A 154 -7.36 8.65 -16.78
C VAL A 154 -8.22 9.43 -15.80
N LEU A 155 -8.55 8.81 -14.67
CA LEU A 155 -9.42 9.38 -13.63
C LEU A 155 -8.92 8.98 -12.25
N HIS A 156 -9.15 9.85 -11.29
CA HIS A 156 -9.07 9.48 -9.89
C HIS A 156 -10.47 9.03 -9.45
N GLY A 157 -10.62 7.81 -8.88
CA GLY A 157 -11.96 7.33 -8.53
C GLY A 157 -11.98 5.94 -7.93
N ASP A 158 -13.09 5.64 -7.26
CA ASP A 158 -13.29 4.43 -6.45
C ASP A 158 -14.11 3.35 -7.20
N PRO A 159 -13.44 2.27 -7.67
CA PRO A 159 -14.13 1.14 -8.28
C PRO A 159 -14.61 0.11 -7.25
N THR A 160 -14.37 0.32 -5.95
CA THR A 160 -14.63 -0.68 -4.91
C THR A 160 -15.91 -0.42 -4.12
N GLN A 161 -16.33 0.85 -4.01
CA GLN A 161 -17.51 1.25 -3.25
C GLN A 161 -18.50 2.03 -4.10
N LYS A 162 -19.70 1.48 -4.25
CA LYS A 162 -20.76 2.07 -5.09
C LYS A 162 -21.21 3.47 -4.64
N ASN A 163 -21.17 3.75 -3.35
CA ASN A 163 -21.62 5.02 -2.77
C ASN A 163 -20.43 5.83 -2.23
N SER A 164 -19.25 5.67 -2.80
CA SER A 164 -18.08 6.45 -2.44
C SER A 164 -18.30 7.94 -2.78
N PRO A 165 -17.86 8.88 -1.95
CA PRO A 165 -17.82 10.29 -2.31
C PRO A 165 -16.70 10.62 -3.31
N TYR A 166 -15.85 9.64 -3.64
CA TYR A 166 -14.65 9.80 -4.46
C TYR A 166 -14.84 9.19 -5.84
N CYS A 167 -15.68 9.80 -6.67
CA CYS A 167 -15.98 9.36 -8.05
C CYS A 167 -16.24 7.84 -8.11
N PRO A 168 -17.37 7.36 -7.61
CA PRO A 168 -17.71 5.94 -7.66
C PRO A 168 -17.82 5.44 -9.10
N ILE A 169 -17.15 4.33 -9.39
CA ILE A 169 -17.05 3.74 -10.73
C ILE A 169 -17.63 2.33 -10.71
N THR A 170 -18.65 2.11 -11.51
CA THR A 170 -19.31 0.80 -11.61
C THR A 170 -18.93 0.07 -12.89
N ALA A 171 -18.94 -1.26 -12.84
CA ALA A 171 -18.69 -2.09 -14.02
C ALA A 171 -19.70 -1.82 -15.16
N ALA A 172 -20.92 -1.36 -14.86
CA ALA A 172 -21.92 -0.99 -15.87
C ALA A 172 -21.50 0.27 -16.62
N GLN A 173 -21.06 1.31 -15.92
CA GLN A 173 -20.53 2.54 -16.51
C GLN A 173 -19.30 2.25 -17.39
N VAL A 174 -18.34 1.46 -16.88
CA VAL A 174 -17.14 1.07 -17.62
C VAL A 174 -17.51 0.32 -18.91
N ARG A 175 -18.42 -0.65 -18.83
CA ARG A 175 -18.87 -1.43 -20.01
C ARG A 175 -19.52 -0.55 -21.08
N SER A 176 -20.24 0.49 -20.68
CA SER A 176 -20.95 1.39 -21.62
C SER A 176 -20.09 2.54 -22.12
N SER A 177 -18.90 2.75 -21.57
CA SER A 177 -18.04 3.92 -21.85
C SER A 177 -17.45 3.94 -23.26
N GLY A 178 -17.26 2.79 -23.90
CA GLY A 178 -16.55 2.67 -25.17
C GLY A 178 -15.04 2.85 -25.07
N LEU A 179 -14.49 2.81 -23.85
CA LEU A 179 -13.04 2.86 -23.62
C LEU A 179 -12.39 1.49 -23.86
N GLY A 180 -11.16 1.47 -24.34
CA GLY A 180 -10.29 0.29 -24.32
C GLY A 180 -9.54 0.14 -22.99
N TYR A 181 -9.17 1.27 -22.37
CA TYR A 181 -8.49 1.29 -21.10
C TYR A 181 -8.97 2.44 -20.19
N LEU A 182 -9.18 2.13 -18.92
CA LEU A 182 -9.46 3.09 -17.87
C LEU A 182 -8.37 3.02 -16.79
N ALA A 183 -7.53 4.05 -16.73
CA ALA A 183 -6.52 4.24 -15.70
C ALA A 183 -7.13 4.91 -14.48
N LEU A 184 -7.06 4.26 -13.32
CA LEU A 184 -7.61 4.73 -12.05
C LEU A 184 -6.52 4.95 -11.01
N GLY A 185 -6.74 5.90 -10.11
CA GLY A 185 -6.09 6.06 -8.82
C GLY A 185 -7.07 5.94 -7.68
N HIS A 186 -6.69 6.39 -6.48
CA HIS A 186 -7.45 6.41 -5.24
C HIS A 186 -7.26 5.18 -4.35
N ILE A 187 -7.19 3.99 -4.90
CA ILE A 187 -7.04 2.77 -4.10
C ILE A 187 -5.57 2.38 -4.04
N HIS A 188 -4.96 2.46 -2.86
CA HIS A 188 -3.52 2.25 -2.67
C HIS A 188 -3.05 0.80 -2.79
N LYS A 189 -3.97 -0.16 -2.84
CA LYS A 189 -3.68 -1.57 -3.13
C LYS A 189 -4.02 -1.85 -4.59
N ALA A 190 -3.04 -2.26 -5.38
CA ALA A 190 -3.20 -2.52 -6.81
C ALA A 190 -4.34 -3.49 -7.12
N GLY A 191 -5.02 -3.25 -8.23
CA GLY A 191 -6.09 -4.09 -8.72
C GLY A 191 -6.47 -3.79 -10.16
N ALA A 192 -7.28 -4.67 -10.74
CA ALA A 192 -7.80 -4.53 -12.09
C ALA A 192 -9.08 -5.35 -12.27
N PHE A 193 -9.92 -4.96 -13.23
CA PHE A 193 -11.07 -5.74 -13.68
C PHE A 193 -11.40 -5.44 -15.13
N HIS A 194 -12.09 -6.37 -15.78
CA HIS A 194 -12.69 -6.18 -17.10
C HIS A 194 -14.18 -5.93 -17.01
N ALA A 195 -14.69 -5.02 -17.83
CA ALA A 195 -16.13 -4.80 -18.01
C ALA A 195 -16.43 -4.59 -19.50
N GLY A 196 -16.93 -5.62 -20.16
CA GLY A 196 -16.99 -5.68 -21.64
C GLY A 196 -15.56 -5.71 -22.20
N ASP A 197 -15.31 -4.86 -23.19
CA ASP A 197 -13.99 -4.76 -23.85
C ASP A 197 -13.03 -3.81 -23.12
N THR A 198 -13.47 -3.15 -22.05
CA THR A 198 -12.67 -2.20 -21.29
C THR A 198 -11.90 -2.90 -20.16
N LEU A 199 -10.57 -2.75 -20.14
CA LEU A 199 -9.74 -3.04 -18.97
C LEU A 199 -9.66 -1.81 -18.09
N SER A 200 -10.00 -1.94 -16.81
CA SER A 200 -9.79 -0.94 -15.78
C SER A 200 -8.71 -1.41 -14.82
N ALA A 201 -7.76 -0.56 -14.47
CA ALA A 201 -6.71 -0.91 -13.52
C ALA A 201 -6.34 0.29 -12.65
N TRP A 202 -5.82 0.00 -11.45
CA TRP A 202 -5.18 0.96 -10.55
C TRP A 202 -3.89 0.36 -9.99
N PRO A 203 -2.77 1.09 -10.06
CA PRO A 203 -1.47 0.57 -9.68
C PRO A 203 -1.26 0.47 -8.17
N GLY A 204 -2.10 1.14 -7.38
CA GLY A 204 -1.80 1.46 -5.99
C GLY A 204 -0.78 2.59 -5.87
N CYS A 205 -0.25 2.79 -4.68
CA CYS A 205 0.81 3.77 -4.44
C CYS A 205 2.19 3.21 -4.86
N PRO A 206 3.11 4.04 -5.37
CA PRO A 206 4.45 3.61 -5.79
C PRO A 206 5.43 3.42 -4.62
N MET A 207 5.08 3.92 -3.44
CA MET A 207 5.80 3.75 -2.18
C MET A 207 4.79 3.74 -1.03
N GLY A 208 4.93 2.82 -0.09
CA GLY A 208 4.12 2.82 1.12
C GLY A 208 4.43 4.04 2.00
N ARG A 209 3.42 4.55 2.71
CA ARG A 209 3.53 5.69 3.64
C ARG A 209 3.45 5.27 5.10
N GLY A 210 3.11 4.03 5.35
CA GLY A 210 2.94 3.50 6.70
C GLY A 210 2.75 1.99 6.76
N TRP A 211 2.37 1.54 7.93
CA TRP A 211 2.22 0.12 8.27
C TRP A 211 0.97 -0.55 7.65
N ASP A 212 0.07 0.22 7.11
CA ASP A 212 -1.11 -0.20 6.34
C ASP A 212 -0.82 -0.37 4.85
N GLU A 213 0.33 0.13 4.37
CA GLU A 213 0.75 0.06 2.98
C GLU A 213 2.03 -0.78 2.83
N THR A 214 2.03 -1.99 3.33
CA THR A 214 3.20 -2.89 3.39
C THR A 214 3.57 -3.51 2.03
N GLY A 215 4.78 -4.07 1.97
CA GLY A 215 5.29 -4.88 0.86
C GLY A 215 5.76 -4.09 -0.35
N GLU A 216 5.86 -4.78 -1.47
CA GLU A 216 6.30 -4.20 -2.74
C GLU A 216 5.23 -3.26 -3.31
N LYS A 217 5.70 -2.15 -3.86
CA LYS A 217 4.90 -1.09 -4.46
C LYS A 217 5.42 -0.78 -5.87
N GLY A 218 4.57 -0.20 -6.71
CA GLY A 218 5.02 0.05 -8.08
C GLY A 218 4.00 0.77 -8.95
N VAL A 219 4.04 0.46 -10.22
CA VAL A 219 3.23 1.06 -11.28
C VAL A 219 2.70 -0.03 -12.21
N CYS A 220 1.80 0.33 -13.11
CA CYS A 220 1.35 -0.53 -14.19
C CYS A 220 2.03 -0.15 -15.50
N VAL A 221 2.49 -1.15 -16.25
CA VAL A 221 2.80 -1.03 -17.68
C VAL A 221 1.69 -1.74 -18.44
N VAL A 222 1.02 -1.00 -19.32
CA VAL A 222 -0.15 -1.46 -20.05
C VAL A 222 0.18 -1.51 -21.54
N THR A 223 -0.24 -2.56 -22.20
CA THR A 223 -0.13 -2.70 -23.66
C THR A 223 -1.53 -2.84 -24.23
N LEU A 224 -1.90 -1.91 -25.12
CA LEU A 224 -3.16 -1.92 -25.84
C LEU A 224 -2.91 -2.47 -27.24
N GLU A 225 -3.44 -3.65 -27.50
CA GLU A 225 -3.49 -4.28 -28.84
C GLU A 225 -4.94 -4.67 -29.12
N LYS A 226 -5.19 -5.90 -29.56
CA LYS A 226 -6.56 -6.43 -29.69
C LYS A 226 -7.25 -6.55 -28.34
N GLU A 227 -6.48 -6.90 -27.32
CA GLU A 227 -6.88 -6.95 -25.91
C GLU A 227 -5.91 -6.13 -25.10
N ALA A 228 -6.43 -5.36 -24.14
CA ALA A 228 -5.62 -4.62 -23.21
C ALA A 228 -4.97 -5.57 -22.19
N GLN A 229 -3.67 -5.43 -21.97
CA GLN A 229 -2.91 -6.20 -20.99
C GLN A 229 -2.25 -5.26 -19.98
N VAL A 230 -2.31 -5.61 -18.70
CA VAL A 230 -1.66 -4.87 -17.62
C VAL A 230 -0.62 -5.76 -16.93
N ARG A 231 0.56 -5.19 -16.69
CA ARG A 231 1.65 -5.82 -15.96
C ARG A 231 2.08 -4.89 -14.83
N ALA A 232 2.01 -5.36 -13.59
CA ALA A 232 2.58 -4.64 -12.47
C ALA A 232 4.11 -4.64 -12.56
N VAL A 233 4.73 -3.51 -12.27
CA VAL A 233 6.18 -3.32 -12.23
C VAL A 233 6.55 -2.71 -10.90
N THR A 234 7.27 -3.45 -10.09
CA THR A 234 7.79 -2.99 -8.80
C THR A 234 8.78 -1.85 -9.02
N LEU A 235 8.59 -0.74 -8.31
CA LEU A 235 9.59 0.32 -8.21
C LEU A 235 10.55 0.02 -7.04
N ASP A 236 11.82 0.34 -7.26
CA ASP A 236 12.82 0.27 -6.20
C ASP A 236 12.64 1.42 -5.20
N THR A 237 11.56 1.38 -4.44
CA THR A 237 11.23 2.32 -3.37
C THR A 237 11.40 1.67 -2.01
N LEU A 238 11.38 2.47 -0.96
CA LEU A 238 11.37 2.02 0.42
C LEU A 238 10.09 1.23 0.72
N ARG A 239 10.20 0.15 1.50
CA ARG A 239 9.10 -0.75 1.84
C ARG A 239 8.88 -0.81 3.34
N PHE A 240 7.64 -1.11 3.70
CA PHE A 240 7.23 -1.42 5.07
C PHE A 240 6.93 -2.91 5.19
N PHE A 241 7.38 -3.52 6.29
CA PHE A 241 7.10 -4.91 6.64
C PHE A 241 6.52 -4.95 8.05
N ASP A 242 5.32 -5.48 8.19
CA ASP A 242 4.67 -5.74 9.47
C ASP A 242 4.60 -7.25 9.67
N LEU A 243 5.42 -7.76 10.59
CA LEU A 243 5.69 -9.18 10.77
C LEU A 243 5.27 -9.62 12.16
N LYS A 244 4.72 -10.84 12.26
CA LYS A 244 4.57 -11.55 13.54
C LYS A 244 5.58 -12.67 13.61
N VAL A 245 6.32 -12.76 14.70
CA VAL A 245 7.41 -13.73 14.89
C VAL A 245 7.23 -14.42 16.22
N ASP A 246 7.07 -15.74 16.19
CA ASP A 246 7.13 -16.55 17.40
C ASP A 246 8.57 -16.61 17.90
N VAL A 247 8.78 -16.26 19.16
CA VAL A 247 10.12 -16.17 19.73
C VAL A 247 10.75 -17.55 19.96
N GLY A 248 9.95 -18.61 20.06
CA GLY A 248 10.44 -19.95 20.35
C GLY A 248 11.37 -19.98 21.57
N ASP A 249 12.41 -20.83 21.51
CA ASP A 249 13.45 -20.92 22.55
C ASP A 249 14.52 -19.82 22.45
N ASP A 250 14.66 -19.17 21.28
CA ASP A 250 15.64 -18.09 21.03
C ASP A 250 15.05 -17.00 20.13
N ALA A 251 14.55 -15.96 20.77
CA ALA A 251 13.98 -14.80 20.10
C ALA A 251 14.97 -14.13 19.10
N ALA A 252 16.25 -14.16 19.38
CA ALA A 252 17.24 -13.57 18.50
C ALA A 252 17.44 -14.40 17.23
N ALA A 253 17.45 -15.72 17.33
CA ALA A 253 17.51 -16.62 16.17
C ALA A 253 16.23 -16.49 15.31
N SER A 254 15.05 -16.42 15.94
CA SER A 254 13.78 -16.18 15.23
C SER A 254 13.79 -14.86 14.45
N LEU A 255 14.30 -13.79 15.04
CA LEU A 255 14.45 -12.50 14.36
C LEU A 255 15.48 -12.53 13.23
N GLU A 256 16.63 -13.21 13.40
CA GLU A 256 17.66 -13.35 12.35
C GLU A 256 17.10 -14.05 11.10
N ALA A 257 16.17 -14.96 11.26
CA ALA A 257 15.55 -15.69 10.14
C ALA A 257 14.66 -14.79 9.26
N VAL A 258 14.10 -13.70 9.80
CA VAL A 258 13.13 -12.86 9.09
C VAL A 258 13.64 -11.46 8.77
N LEU A 259 14.60 -10.95 9.53
CA LEU A 259 15.15 -9.62 9.31
C LEU A 259 16.22 -9.65 8.20
N PRO A 260 16.33 -8.58 7.42
CA PRO A 260 17.35 -8.49 6.37
C PRO A 260 18.76 -8.39 6.98
N PRO A 261 19.78 -8.68 6.18
CA PRO A 261 21.15 -8.35 6.56
C PRO A 261 21.29 -6.83 6.77
N ALA A 262 22.38 -6.44 7.43
CA ALA A 262 22.68 -5.04 7.75
C ALA A 262 22.57 -4.11 6.51
N GLY A 263 22.07 -2.88 6.72
CA GLY A 263 22.03 -1.83 5.71
C GLY A 263 20.74 -1.75 4.89
N SER A 264 19.68 -2.48 5.25
CA SER A 264 18.38 -2.26 4.66
C SER A 264 17.87 -0.85 4.95
N ARG A 265 17.29 -0.20 3.94
CA ARG A 265 16.60 1.09 4.08
C ARG A 265 15.12 0.93 4.43
N ASP A 266 14.60 -0.29 4.34
CA ASP A 266 13.19 -0.61 4.57
C ASP A 266 12.83 -0.50 6.07
N PHE A 267 11.55 -0.38 6.34
CA PHE A 267 10.99 -0.28 7.68
C PHE A 267 10.42 -1.63 8.11
N TYR A 268 10.77 -2.05 9.31
CA TYR A 268 10.31 -3.30 9.89
C TYR A 268 9.62 -3.06 11.22
N ARG A 269 8.38 -3.47 11.33
CA ARG A 269 7.69 -3.66 12.59
C ARG A 269 7.60 -5.15 12.83
N VAL A 270 8.10 -5.62 13.97
CA VAL A 270 8.02 -7.02 14.35
C VAL A 270 7.31 -7.14 15.69
N THR A 271 6.17 -7.82 15.66
CA THR A 271 5.44 -8.23 16.86
C THR A 271 5.95 -9.61 17.28
N LEU A 272 6.59 -9.66 18.44
CA LEU A 272 7.07 -10.89 19.06
C LEU A 272 5.89 -11.58 19.72
N THR A 273 5.69 -12.85 19.44
CA THR A 273 4.60 -13.68 19.99
C THR A 273 5.17 -14.98 20.55
N GLY A 274 4.30 -15.82 21.12
CA GLY A 274 4.71 -17.09 21.74
C GLY A 274 5.02 -16.95 23.23
N TYR A 275 5.66 -17.97 23.79
CA TYR A 275 5.96 -18.04 25.22
C TYR A 275 7.43 -17.75 25.48
N GLY A 276 7.71 -16.86 26.42
CA GLY A 276 9.09 -16.54 26.81
C GLY A 276 9.24 -15.18 27.45
N GLN A 277 10.42 -14.93 28.01
CA GLN A 277 10.83 -13.59 28.41
C GLN A 277 11.71 -12.99 27.32
N THR A 278 11.31 -11.84 26.80
CA THR A 278 12.08 -11.11 25.79
C THR A 278 12.63 -9.82 26.38
N ASP A 279 13.95 -9.62 26.29
CA ASP A 279 14.56 -8.30 26.49
C ASP A 279 14.59 -7.55 25.15
N THR A 280 13.50 -6.85 24.85
CA THR A 280 13.39 -6.05 23.63
C THR A 280 14.48 -5.00 23.48
N ALA A 281 15.04 -4.50 24.61
CA ALA A 281 16.15 -3.56 24.60
C ALA A 281 17.47 -4.26 24.17
N ALA A 282 17.72 -5.46 24.65
CA ALA A 282 18.87 -6.27 24.20
C ALA A 282 18.74 -6.66 22.73
N LEU A 283 17.54 -7.07 22.28
CA LEU A 283 17.27 -7.38 20.89
C LEU A 283 17.48 -6.14 20.00
N LYS A 284 16.97 -4.97 20.36
CA LYS A 284 17.21 -3.72 19.61
C LYS A 284 18.71 -3.39 19.51
N ARG A 285 19.49 -3.60 20.57
CA ARG A 285 20.95 -3.42 20.50
C ARG A 285 21.62 -4.42 19.55
N ARG A 286 21.21 -5.71 19.58
CA ARG A 286 21.75 -6.74 18.68
C ARG A 286 21.46 -6.44 17.22
N PHE A 287 20.26 -5.97 16.91
CA PHE A 287 19.79 -5.62 15.57
C PHE A 287 19.95 -4.14 15.21
N ALA A 288 20.82 -3.40 15.90
CA ALA A 288 21.06 -1.97 15.66
C ALA A 288 21.50 -1.63 14.21
N LYS A 289 21.93 -2.62 13.43
CA LYS A 289 22.27 -2.48 12.00
C LYS A 289 21.04 -2.50 11.08
N VAL A 290 19.84 -2.74 11.61
CA VAL A 290 18.55 -2.55 10.93
C VAL A 290 17.93 -1.25 11.46
N PRO A 291 18.17 -0.09 10.82
CA PRO A 291 17.96 1.22 11.44
C PRO A 291 16.49 1.57 11.69
N ASN A 292 15.57 0.96 10.94
CA ASN A 292 14.15 1.24 11.02
C ASN A 292 13.36 0.05 11.62
N LEU A 293 13.90 -0.57 12.67
CA LEU A 293 13.28 -1.69 13.37
C LEU A 293 12.46 -1.20 14.58
N GLU A 294 11.17 -1.49 14.57
CA GLU A 294 10.24 -1.40 15.70
C GLU A 294 9.96 -2.82 16.22
N LEU A 295 10.23 -3.06 17.52
CA LEU A 295 9.85 -4.32 18.17
C LEU A 295 8.69 -4.06 19.11
N ARG A 296 7.63 -4.88 19.00
CA ARG A 296 6.50 -4.96 19.92
C ARG A 296 6.55 -6.31 20.61
N ASP A 297 6.37 -6.30 21.90
CA ASP A 297 6.37 -7.51 22.71
C ASP A 297 4.93 -7.87 23.09
N GLU A 298 4.45 -8.93 22.48
CA GLU A 298 3.18 -9.59 22.78
C GLU A 298 3.44 -11.03 23.24
N THR A 299 4.66 -11.32 23.77
CA THR A 299 4.96 -12.63 24.30
C THR A 299 4.22 -12.87 25.61
N GLU A 300 3.82 -14.11 25.82
CA GLU A 300 3.21 -14.53 27.07
C GLU A 300 4.26 -15.18 27.97
N GLN A 301 4.17 -14.91 29.27
CA GLN A 301 4.97 -15.68 30.24
C GLN A 301 4.43 -17.13 30.27
N PRO A 302 5.31 -18.13 30.24
CA PRO A 302 4.88 -19.50 30.49
C PRO A 302 4.15 -19.55 31.83
N VAL A 303 2.98 -20.12 31.80
CA VAL A 303 2.20 -20.34 33.03
C VAL A 303 2.66 -21.64 33.65
N ASP A 304 3.18 -21.59 34.86
CA ASP A 304 3.35 -22.81 35.65
C ASP A 304 2.04 -23.14 36.34
N PRO A 305 1.27 -24.10 35.82
CA PRO A 305 -0.04 -24.44 36.43
C PRO A 305 0.14 -25.07 37.80
N TRP A 306 1.33 -25.53 38.14
CA TRP A 306 1.62 -26.26 39.39
C TRP A 306 2.18 -25.35 40.50
N ALA A 307 2.38 -24.06 40.25
CA ALA A 307 3.01 -23.14 41.21
C ALA A 307 2.36 -23.19 42.60
N ASP A 308 1.02 -23.22 42.67
CA ASP A 308 0.26 -23.17 43.92
C ASP A 308 -0.33 -24.54 44.31
N ALA A 309 0.08 -25.64 43.66
CA ALA A 309 -0.49 -26.98 43.88
C ALA A 309 -0.21 -27.58 45.26
N GLY A 310 0.42 -26.86 46.18
CA GLY A 310 0.64 -27.23 47.58
C GLY A 310 -0.07 -26.33 48.58
N GLU A 311 -0.81 -25.34 48.12
CA GLU A 311 -1.49 -24.38 48.97
C GLU A 311 -2.87 -24.89 49.44
N ASP A 312 -3.27 -24.47 50.65
CA ASP A 312 -4.59 -24.79 51.22
C ASP A 312 -5.65 -23.80 50.71
N THR A 313 -5.79 -23.77 49.38
CA THR A 313 -6.78 -22.99 48.64
C THR A 313 -7.56 -23.89 47.70
N LEU A 314 -8.72 -23.43 47.19
CA LEU A 314 -9.51 -24.19 46.22
C LEU A 314 -8.69 -24.47 44.97
N GLU A 315 -7.93 -23.46 44.48
CA GLU A 315 -7.07 -23.57 43.33
C GLU A 315 -5.92 -24.52 43.58
N GLY A 316 -5.24 -24.41 44.75
CA GLY A 316 -4.16 -25.31 45.13
C GLY A 316 -4.58 -26.75 45.16
N VAL A 317 -5.76 -27.05 45.76
CA VAL A 317 -6.35 -28.42 45.79
C VAL A 317 -6.69 -28.89 44.37
N TYR A 318 -7.26 -28.03 43.51
CA TYR A 318 -7.59 -28.38 42.15
C TYR A 318 -6.36 -28.78 41.33
N PHE A 319 -5.30 -27.97 41.36
CA PHE A 319 -4.07 -28.27 40.63
C PHE A 319 -3.31 -29.45 41.24
N HIS A 320 -3.36 -29.62 42.53
CA HIS A 320 -2.82 -30.83 43.18
C HIS A 320 -3.48 -32.12 42.67
N LEU A 321 -4.80 -32.15 42.60
CA LEU A 321 -5.55 -33.29 42.05
C LEU A 321 -5.27 -33.54 40.61
N LEU A 322 -5.18 -32.48 39.76
CA LEU A 322 -4.80 -32.64 38.38
C LEU A 322 -3.39 -33.23 38.19
N ARG A 323 -2.45 -32.82 39.07
CA ARG A 323 -1.09 -33.36 39.04
C ARG A 323 -1.06 -34.83 39.45
N GLU A 324 -1.79 -35.25 40.46
CA GLU A 324 -1.95 -36.65 40.80
C GLU A 324 -2.56 -37.48 39.65
N ILE A 325 -3.61 -36.97 39.00
CA ILE A 325 -4.20 -37.59 37.82
C ILE A 325 -3.17 -37.74 36.69
N MET A 326 -2.35 -36.73 36.45
CA MET A 326 -1.31 -36.75 35.43
C MET A 326 -0.25 -37.80 35.73
N GLU A 327 0.18 -37.91 36.99
CA GLU A 327 1.15 -38.91 37.45
C GLU A 327 0.62 -40.35 37.32
N ALA A 328 -0.70 -40.53 37.59
CA ALA A 328 -1.37 -41.81 37.49
C ALA A 328 -1.67 -42.24 36.04
N ASN A 329 -1.66 -41.32 35.09
CA ASN A 329 -2.02 -41.56 33.67
C ASN A 329 -0.91 -41.03 32.69
N PRO A 330 0.23 -41.72 32.61
CA PRO A 330 1.36 -41.26 31.77
C PRO A 330 0.99 -41.08 30.30
N ASP A 331 0.08 -41.88 29.76
CA ASP A 331 -0.36 -41.83 28.35
C ASP A 331 -1.18 -40.57 28.02
N HIS A 332 -1.70 -39.87 29.02
CA HIS A 332 -2.49 -38.64 28.88
C HIS A 332 -1.78 -37.41 29.43
N ARG A 333 -0.48 -37.51 29.70
CA ARG A 333 0.30 -36.46 30.35
C ARG A 333 0.19 -35.11 29.66
N ASP A 334 0.39 -35.08 28.36
CA ASP A 334 0.37 -33.84 27.57
C ASP A 334 -1.04 -33.20 27.57
N THR A 335 -2.07 -34.02 27.50
CA THR A 335 -3.47 -33.54 27.55
C THR A 335 -3.82 -32.93 28.93
N ILE A 336 -3.35 -33.56 30.02
CA ILE A 336 -3.59 -33.05 31.37
C ILE A 336 -2.77 -31.81 31.64
N GLN A 337 -1.54 -31.76 31.18
CA GLN A 337 -0.71 -30.57 31.24
C GLN A 337 -1.39 -29.38 30.54
N LEU A 338 -1.84 -29.56 29.29
CA LEU A 338 -2.57 -28.55 28.55
C LEU A 338 -3.86 -28.11 29.27
N ALA A 339 -4.61 -29.06 29.83
CA ALA A 339 -5.82 -28.74 30.59
C ALA A 339 -5.52 -27.90 31.86
N ALA A 340 -4.40 -28.18 32.54
CA ALA A 340 -3.95 -27.41 33.69
C ALA A 340 -3.55 -25.99 33.31
N GLU A 341 -2.80 -25.82 32.20
CA GLU A 341 -2.41 -24.51 31.67
C GLU A 341 -3.63 -23.66 31.27
N ILE A 342 -4.60 -24.26 30.56
CA ILE A 342 -5.87 -23.61 30.22
C ILE A 342 -6.63 -23.19 31.46
N SER A 343 -6.74 -24.09 32.44
CA SER A 343 -7.45 -23.79 33.69
C SER A 343 -6.80 -22.65 34.46
N ARG A 344 -5.48 -22.62 34.53
CA ARG A 344 -4.73 -21.51 35.18
C ARG A 344 -4.98 -20.18 34.48
N LYS A 345 -4.86 -20.15 33.15
CA LYS A 345 -5.15 -18.94 32.36
C LYS A 345 -6.58 -18.42 32.62
N LEU A 346 -7.58 -19.30 32.62
CA LEU A 346 -8.96 -18.92 32.88
C LEU A 346 -9.16 -18.35 34.30
N LEU A 347 -8.53 -18.96 35.31
CA LEU A 347 -8.60 -18.48 36.70
C LEU A 347 -7.91 -17.11 36.86
N GLU A 348 -6.85 -16.86 36.12
CA GLU A 348 -6.16 -15.55 36.06
C GLU A 348 -6.90 -14.50 35.20
N GLY A 349 -8.03 -14.86 34.58
CA GLY A 349 -8.80 -13.97 33.69
C GLY A 349 -8.08 -13.67 32.34
N ARG A 350 -7.15 -14.54 31.94
CA ARG A 350 -6.39 -14.40 30.67
C ARG A 350 -7.16 -15.05 29.53
N GLU A 351 -6.97 -14.51 28.33
CA GLU A 351 -7.55 -15.07 27.11
C GLU A 351 -6.91 -16.43 26.78
N VAL A 352 -7.75 -17.41 26.39
CA VAL A 352 -7.30 -18.74 26.01
C VAL A 352 -7.55 -18.93 24.52
N ILE A 353 -6.47 -19.09 23.75
CA ILE A 353 -6.52 -19.52 22.35
C ILE A 353 -6.26 -21.04 22.36
N LEU A 354 -7.24 -21.80 21.92
CA LEU A 354 -7.08 -23.26 21.77
C LEU A 354 -6.24 -23.56 20.53
N PRO A 355 -5.36 -24.57 20.59
CA PRO A 355 -4.49 -24.97 19.48
C PRO A 355 -5.25 -25.50 18.26
#